data_bab2ee43c3d9e44a1f0ebb2caa0185fd
#
_entry.id   bab2ee43c3d9e44a1f0ebb2caa0185fd
#
_cell.length_a   1.000
_cell.length_b   1.000
_cell.length_c   1.000
_cell.angle_alpha   90.00
_cell.angle_beta   90.00
_cell.angle_gamma   90.00
#
_symmetry.space_group_name_H-M   'P 1'
#
loop_
_entity.id
_entity.type
_entity.pdbx_description
1 polymer ?
#
loop_
_entity_poly.entity_id
_entity_poly.type
_entity_poly.pdbx_seq_one_letter_code
_entity_poly.pdbx_strand_id
1 'polypeptide(L)'
;VLEILEGTQTMEPVDSGLKELNDLMKRESNKEYDLESTNNYDKSVFDTKSTSNKTSDLEQLHFNLQTDSKKGDVSNITSKYKKPSIKCLKNYNIGKNGYKEQNKSAAVKETLKNFNIEIDSCLATFGPTITRYEVSPKPGTKVSKIVNLSDDLALSLAARSIRIEAPVPGKSVIGIEVPNDKPQVVGLKEVITSEEFLNNPSSLAVGLGKEISGKPLIADLAKMPHLLVAGATGSGKSVCINTIITSLLYKSSPEEVKLLLIDPKVVELAHYNGIPHLLSPVVTDPKKASNALNWAVNEMNKRY
;
A
#
# COMPACT_ATOMS: atom_id res chain seq x y z
N VAL A 1 11.10 -2.31 0.24
CA VAL A 1 10.60 -2.91 1.48
C VAL A 1 9.23 -2.34 1.73
N LEU A 2 8.20 -3.12 1.50
CA LEU A 2 6.83 -2.79 1.88
C LEU A 2 6.70 -3.13 3.36
N GLU A 3 6.76 -2.15 4.24
CA GLU A 3 6.26 -2.30 5.60
C GLU A 3 4.73 -2.23 5.52
N ILE A 4 4.09 -3.37 5.52
CA ILE A 4 2.69 -3.45 5.91
C ILE A 4 2.72 -3.43 7.42
N LEU A 5 2.44 -2.26 8.00
CA LEU A 5 2.18 -2.15 9.43
C LEU A 5 0.84 -2.84 9.70
N GLU A 6 0.84 -4.15 9.96
CA GLU A 6 -0.16 -4.74 10.83
C GLU A 6 0.15 -4.24 12.25
N GLY A 7 -0.24 -3.00 12.50
CA GLY A 7 -0.13 -2.37 13.81
C GLY A 7 -1.28 -2.78 14.70
N THR A 8 -1.17 -3.91 15.37
CA THR A 8 -1.71 -4.05 16.71
C THR A 8 -0.58 -3.82 17.73
N GLN A 9 0.07 -2.68 17.65
CA GLN A 9 0.57 -2.08 18.88
C GLN A 9 -0.63 -1.39 19.53
N THR A 10 -0.98 -1.81 20.74
CA THR A 10 -1.71 -0.99 21.70
C THR A 10 -0.86 0.28 21.89
N MET A 11 -1.08 1.25 21.01
CA MET A 11 -0.61 2.60 21.24
C MET A 11 -1.35 3.07 22.49
N GLU A 12 -0.60 3.55 23.48
CA GLU A 12 -1.17 4.48 24.45
C GLU A 12 -1.99 5.52 23.69
N PRO A 13 -3.13 5.97 24.21
CA PRO A 13 -4.10 6.73 23.45
C PRO A 13 -3.42 7.92 22.80
N VAL A 14 -3.42 8.00 21.49
CA VAL A 14 -3.02 9.13 20.64
C VAL A 14 -4.04 10.27 20.85
N ASP A 15 -4.36 10.56 22.10
CA ASP A 15 -5.37 11.55 22.48
C ASP A 15 -4.83 12.97 22.34
N SER A 16 -3.50 13.16 22.38
CA SER A 16 -2.88 14.47 22.20
C SER A 16 -2.84 14.89 20.73
N GLY A 17 -2.45 14.01 19.81
CA GLY A 17 -2.35 14.34 18.39
C GLY A 17 -3.71 14.48 17.70
N LEU A 18 -4.71 13.68 18.09
CA LEU A 18 -6.09 13.84 17.61
C LEU A 18 -6.76 15.10 18.20
N LYS A 19 -6.43 15.47 19.42
CA LYS A 19 -6.88 16.72 20.03
C LYS A 19 -6.28 17.94 19.35
N GLU A 20 -4.97 17.93 19.06
CA GLU A 20 -4.31 18.98 18.29
C GLU A 20 -4.85 19.10 16.88
N LEU A 21 -5.10 17.99 16.19
CA LEU A 21 -5.69 17.99 14.85
C LEU A 21 -7.13 18.52 14.86
N ASN A 22 -7.95 18.10 15.82
CA ASN A 22 -9.32 18.61 16.00
C ASN A 22 -9.34 20.09 16.41
N ASP A 23 -8.39 20.54 17.20
CA ASP A 23 -8.26 21.96 17.59
C ASP A 23 -7.74 22.82 16.42
N LEU A 24 -6.87 22.29 15.57
CA LEU A 24 -6.46 22.93 14.31
C LEU A 24 -7.63 23.03 13.33
N MET A 25 -8.41 21.96 13.15
CA MET A 25 -9.60 21.98 12.29
C MET A 25 -10.69 22.93 12.81
N LYS A 26 -10.87 23.05 14.14
CA LYS A 26 -11.78 24.03 14.76
C LYS A 26 -11.27 25.47 14.63
N ARG A 27 -9.95 25.68 14.68
CA ARG A 27 -9.35 27.02 14.47
C ARG A 27 -9.46 27.49 13.02
N GLU A 28 -9.40 26.57 12.05
CA GLU A 28 -9.62 26.91 10.65
C GLU A 28 -11.10 27.14 10.32
N SER A 29 -12.02 26.42 10.97
CA SER A 29 -13.47 26.65 10.78
C SER A 29 -13.98 27.93 11.43
N ASN A 30 -13.27 28.50 12.40
CA ASN A 30 -13.60 29.75 13.08
C ASN A 30 -12.80 30.98 12.58
N LYS A 31 -12.00 30.84 11.54
CA LYS A 31 -11.48 31.97 10.79
C LYS A 31 -12.58 32.47 9.86
N GLU A 32 -13.47 33.35 10.37
CA GLU A 32 -14.13 34.32 9.53
C GLU A 32 -13.02 35.09 8.80
N TYR A 33 -12.92 34.89 7.49
CA TYR A 33 -12.08 35.73 6.65
C TYR A 33 -12.69 37.12 6.62
N ASP A 34 -12.12 38.06 7.37
CA ASP A 34 -12.33 39.49 7.22
C ASP A 34 -11.94 39.88 5.77
N LEU A 35 -12.96 40.03 4.94
CA LEU A 35 -12.87 40.44 3.52
C LEU A 35 -12.84 41.96 3.41
N GLU A 36 -11.98 42.64 4.19
CA GLU A 36 -11.70 44.06 4.00
C GLU A 36 -10.20 44.33 3.95
N SER A 37 -9.57 44.02 2.83
CA SER A 37 -8.40 44.73 2.29
C SER A 37 -7.76 43.97 1.13
N THR A 38 -8.38 43.95 -0.02
CA THR A 38 -7.74 44.03 -1.35
C THR A 38 -8.80 44.34 -2.40
N ASN A 39 -9.04 45.64 -2.59
CA ASN A 39 -9.69 46.18 -3.76
C ASN A 39 -8.80 45.89 -4.97
N ASN A 40 -9.27 45.03 -5.86
CA ASN A 40 -9.16 45.07 -7.33
C ASN A 40 -9.35 43.71 -7.90
N TYR A 41 -10.57 43.18 -7.86
CA TYR A 41 -11.05 42.18 -8.83
C TYR A 41 -12.51 42.50 -9.16
N ASP A 42 -12.76 42.52 -10.45
CA ASP A 42 -13.98 42.89 -11.16
C ASP A 42 -15.24 42.24 -10.57
N LYS A 43 -16.20 43.08 -10.11
CA LYS A 43 -17.45 42.70 -9.45
C LYS A 43 -18.55 42.19 -10.39
N SER A 44 -18.25 41.83 -11.65
CA SER A 44 -19.26 41.49 -12.65
C SER A 44 -19.58 39.98 -12.77
N VAL A 45 -19.04 39.09 -11.91
CA VAL A 45 -19.24 37.63 -12.06
C VAL A 45 -20.03 36.98 -10.92
N PHE A 46 -20.49 37.72 -9.91
CA PHE A 46 -21.26 37.15 -8.79
C PHE A 46 -22.63 37.82 -8.61
N ASP A 47 -23.51 37.71 -9.61
CA ASP A 47 -24.95 37.78 -9.40
C ASP A 47 -25.53 36.36 -9.49
N THR A 48 -25.55 35.65 -8.39
CA THR A 48 -26.26 34.39 -8.26
C THR A 48 -27.65 34.63 -7.68
N LYS A 49 -28.63 34.74 -8.56
CA LYS A 49 -30.00 34.42 -8.20
C LYS A 49 -30.09 32.91 -7.89
N SER A 50 -30.46 32.63 -6.66
CA SER A 50 -30.86 31.31 -6.19
C SER A 50 -31.95 30.71 -7.10
N THR A 51 -31.69 29.57 -7.73
CA THR A 51 -32.73 28.56 -8.05
C THR A 51 -32.09 27.23 -8.47
N SER A 52 -32.42 26.17 -7.72
CA SER A 52 -32.62 24.78 -8.16
C SER A 52 -31.95 24.33 -9.48
N ASN A 53 -30.69 23.94 -9.48
CA ASN A 53 -30.12 23.13 -10.57
C ASN A 53 -28.86 22.34 -10.11
N LYS A 54 -28.91 21.67 -8.93
CA LYS A 54 -27.82 20.78 -8.50
C LYS A 54 -27.88 19.37 -9.10
N THR A 55 -28.95 19.02 -9.79
CA THR A 55 -29.10 17.72 -10.47
C THR A 55 -28.54 17.74 -11.90
N SER A 56 -28.55 18.87 -12.59
CA SER A 56 -28.11 18.97 -13.98
C SER A 56 -26.59 18.82 -14.15
N ASP A 57 -25.80 19.27 -13.18
CA ASP A 57 -24.33 19.21 -13.28
C ASP A 57 -23.79 17.79 -13.06
N LEU A 58 -24.49 16.98 -12.25
CA LEU A 58 -24.15 15.57 -12.06
C LEU A 58 -24.58 14.70 -13.25
N GLU A 59 -25.72 15.03 -13.88
CA GLU A 59 -26.15 14.39 -15.13
C GLU A 59 -25.26 14.80 -16.31
N GLN A 60 -24.75 16.04 -16.36
CA GLN A 60 -23.75 16.46 -17.33
C GLN A 60 -22.40 15.79 -17.12
N LEU A 61 -21.99 15.51 -15.87
CA LEU A 61 -20.78 14.72 -15.60
C LEU A 61 -20.94 13.27 -16.09
N HIS A 62 -22.12 12.68 -15.88
CA HIS A 62 -22.46 11.37 -16.42
C HIS A 62 -22.49 11.36 -17.95
N PHE A 63 -22.95 12.45 -18.56
CA PHE A 63 -22.99 12.64 -20.02
C PHE A 63 -21.58 12.88 -20.60
N ASN A 64 -20.73 13.68 -19.95
CA ASN A 64 -19.38 13.97 -20.41
C ASN A 64 -18.41 12.79 -20.21
N LEU A 65 -18.66 11.91 -19.23
CA LEU A 65 -17.92 10.64 -19.10
C LEU A 65 -18.25 9.66 -20.24
N GLN A 66 -19.41 9.83 -20.91
CA GLN A 66 -19.83 8.99 -22.04
C GLN A 66 -19.55 9.59 -23.43
N THR A 67 -19.35 10.91 -23.56
CA THR A 67 -19.36 11.57 -24.88
C THR A 67 -18.00 11.91 -25.48
N ASP A 68 -16.89 11.90 -24.73
CA ASP A 68 -15.55 12.02 -25.30
C ASP A 68 -14.98 10.70 -25.86
N SER A 69 -15.66 9.60 -25.65
CA SER A 69 -15.45 8.40 -26.45
C SER A 69 -16.34 8.49 -27.68
N LYS A 70 -15.72 8.65 -28.88
CA LYS A 70 -16.41 8.42 -30.15
C LYS A 70 -17.34 7.23 -29.97
N LYS A 71 -18.64 7.39 -30.32
CA LYS A 71 -19.66 6.34 -30.33
C LYS A 71 -19.14 5.09 -31.06
N GLY A 72 -18.38 4.28 -30.36
CA GLY A 72 -18.11 2.89 -30.70
C GLY A 72 -18.91 2.08 -29.72
N ASP A 73 -19.80 1.24 -30.23
CA ASP A 73 -20.69 0.36 -29.51
C ASP A 73 -20.04 -0.24 -28.24
N VAL A 74 -20.35 0.31 -27.07
CA VAL A 74 -19.88 -0.18 -25.77
C VAL A 74 -20.37 -1.63 -25.53
N SER A 75 -21.52 -2.01 -26.13
CA SER A 75 -22.06 -3.36 -26.06
C SER A 75 -21.24 -4.42 -26.77
N ASN A 76 -20.37 -4.05 -27.73
CA ASN A 76 -19.52 -4.99 -28.49
C ASN A 76 -18.08 -5.12 -27.95
N ILE A 77 -17.68 -4.28 -27.00
CA ILE A 77 -16.30 -4.30 -26.45
C ILE A 77 -16.17 -5.37 -25.36
N THR A 78 -17.22 -5.64 -24.61
CA THR A 78 -17.20 -6.57 -23.46
C THR A 78 -17.04 -8.04 -23.91
N SER A 79 -17.59 -8.43 -25.07
CA SER A 79 -17.46 -9.79 -25.59
C SER A 79 -16.08 -10.15 -26.10
N LYS A 80 -15.12 -9.21 -26.24
CA LYS A 80 -13.77 -9.41 -26.78
C LYS A 80 -12.64 -9.08 -25.80
N TYR A 81 -12.93 -8.73 -24.53
CA TYR A 81 -11.87 -8.43 -23.57
C TYR A 81 -11.01 -9.68 -23.31
N LYS A 82 -9.69 -9.53 -23.44
CA LYS A 82 -8.72 -10.55 -23.06
C LYS A 82 -7.81 -9.98 -21.97
N LYS A 83 -7.68 -10.71 -20.86
CA LYS A 83 -6.75 -10.34 -19.80
C LYS A 83 -5.32 -10.23 -20.35
N PRO A 84 -4.49 -9.35 -19.76
CA PRO A 84 -3.10 -9.21 -20.16
C PRO A 84 -2.36 -10.55 -20.12
N SER A 85 -1.49 -10.79 -21.10
CA SER A 85 -0.69 -12.02 -21.11
C SER A 85 0.35 -11.99 -19.99
N ILE A 86 0.51 -13.09 -19.26
CA ILE A 86 1.54 -13.24 -18.22
C ILE A 86 2.97 -13.08 -18.79
N LYS A 87 3.13 -13.20 -20.11
CA LYS A 87 4.41 -12.98 -20.81
C LYS A 87 4.86 -11.51 -20.79
N CYS A 88 3.94 -10.57 -20.57
CA CYS A 88 4.25 -9.14 -20.44
C CYS A 88 5.05 -8.83 -19.16
N LEU A 89 5.01 -9.70 -18.15
CA LEU A 89 5.72 -9.52 -16.90
C LEU A 89 7.12 -10.14 -16.95
N LYS A 90 8.10 -9.40 -16.43
CA LYS A 90 9.47 -9.89 -16.30
C LYS A 90 9.52 -11.13 -15.42
N ASN A 91 10.38 -12.07 -15.82
CA ASN A 91 10.71 -13.22 -15.02
C ASN A 91 12.02 -12.95 -14.28
N TYR A 92 11.97 -12.91 -12.96
CA TYR A 92 13.14 -12.85 -12.12
C TYR A 92 13.47 -14.29 -11.71
N ASN A 93 14.50 -14.86 -12.32
CA ASN A 93 14.94 -16.21 -11.97
C ASN A 93 15.53 -16.21 -10.56
N ILE A 94 14.73 -16.61 -9.59
CA ILE A 94 15.25 -17.04 -8.30
C ILE A 94 15.89 -18.39 -8.56
N GLY A 95 17.21 -18.48 -8.41
CA GLY A 95 17.93 -19.74 -8.63
C GLY A 95 17.27 -20.88 -7.84
N LYS A 96 17.26 -22.08 -8.41
CA LYS A 96 16.64 -23.31 -7.82
C LYS A 96 17.07 -23.61 -6.37
N ASN A 97 18.06 -22.93 -5.85
CA ASN A 97 18.66 -23.13 -4.51
C ASN A 97 18.04 -22.24 -3.41
N GLY A 98 16.90 -21.57 -3.67
CA GLY A 98 16.28 -20.69 -2.70
C GLY A 98 17.08 -19.39 -2.43
N TYR A 99 16.72 -18.71 -1.36
CA TYR A 99 17.43 -17.50 -0.93
C TYR A 99 18.72 -17.91 -0.25
N LYS A 100 19.88 -17.56 -0.86
CA LYS A 100 21.21 -17.82 -0.29
C LYS A 100 21.73 -16.53 0.32
N GLU A 101 21.80 -16.49 1.62
CA GLU A 101 22.43 -15.44 2.39
C GLU A 101 23.43 -16.08 3.36
N GLN A 102 24.42 -15.33 3.80
CA GLN A 102 25.35 -15.83 4.81
C GLN A 102 24.62 -16.04 6.14
N ASN A 103 24.69 -17.24 6.69
CA ASN A 103 24.08 -17.53 7.99
C ASN A 103 24.90 -16.88 9.11
N LYS A 104 24.33 -15.83 9.70
CA LYS A 104 24.93 -15.06 10.80
C LYS A 104 24.46 -15.55 12.19
N SER A 105 23.83 -16.74 12.31
CA SER A 105 23.31 -17.26 13.58
C SER A 105 24.39 -17.38 14.66
N ALA A 106 25.62 -17.73 14.27
CA ALA A 106 26.76 -17.80 15.20
C ALA A 106 27.09 -16.43 15.78
N ALA A 107 27.14 -15.40 14.92
CA ALA A 107 27.42 -14.02 15.34
C ALA A 107 26.32 -13.48 16.26
N VAL A 108 25.03 -13.77 15.95
CA VAL A 108 23.91 -13.42 16.85
C VAL A 108 24.08 -14.05 18.22
N LYS A 109 24.41 -15.35 18.28
CA LYS A 109 24.64 -16.06 19.55
C LYS A 109 25.80 -15.49 20.33
N GLU A 110 26.91 -15.22 19.67
CA GLU A 110 28.12 -14.66 20.29
C GLU A 110 27.86 -13.26 20.83
N THR A 111 27.19 -12.40 20.07
CA THR A 111 26.86 -11.04 20.52
C THR A 111 25.98 -11.09 21.76
N LEU A 112 24.90 -11.87 21.76
CA LEU A 112 24.03 -11.99 22.92
C LEU A 112 24.78 -12.52 24.15
N LYS A 113 25.69 -13.51 23.96
CA LYS A 113 26.53 -14.04 25.02
C LYS A 113 27.46 -12.99 25.63
N ASN A 114 28.06 -12.12 24.79
CA ASN A 114 28.94 -11.03 25.24
C ASN A 114 28.19 -10.01 26.13
N PHE A 115 26.88 -9.88 25.96
CA PHE A 115 26.02 -9.08 26.83
C PHE A 115 25.36 -9.88 27.97
N ASN A 116 25.90 -11.04 28.32
CA ASN A 116 25.41 -11.93 29.38
C ASN A 116 23.95 -12.37 29.15
N ILE A 117 23.56 -12.59 27.89
CA ILE A 117 22.28 -13.15 27.52
C ILE A 117 22.48 -14.55 26.96
N GLU A 118 22.02 -15.54 27.72
CA GLU A 118 22.07 -16.93 27.31
C GLU A 118 20.79 -17.30 26.52
N ILE A 119 21.00 -18.03 25.43
CA ILE A 119 19.91 -18.49 24.55
C ILE A 119 20.03 -20.01 24.34
N ASP A 120 18.88 -20.67 24.21
CA ASP A 120 18.81 -22.10 23.94
C ASP A 120 19.02 -22.41 22.47
N SER A 121 18.40 -21.65 21.59
CA SER A 121 18.49 -21.85 20.14
C SER A 121 18.45 -20.54 19.35
N CYS A 122 18.98 -20.61 18.13
CA CYS A 122 18.88 -19.53 17.13
C CYS A 122 18.70 -20.18 15.77
N LEU A 123 17.49 -20.06 15.21
CA LEU A 123 17.13 -20.61 13.91
C LEU A 123 17.05 -19.48 12.88
N ALA A 124 17.67 -19.67 11.72
CA ALA A 124 17.65 -18.69 10.63
C ALA A 124 16.61 -19.09 9.58
N THR A 125 15.74 -18.14 9.22
CA THR A 125 14.83 -18.23 8.08
C THR A 125 15.25 -17.18 7.05
N PHE A 126 15.66 -17.64 5.88
CA PHE A 126 16.15 -16.76 4.80
C PHE A 126 14.99 -16.33 3.92
N GLY A 127 14.74 -15.02 3.87
CA GLY A 127 13.76 -14.42 2.96
C GLY A 127 14.44 -13.70 1.78
N PRO A 128 13.64 -13.12 0.87
CA PRO A 128 14.16 -12.43 -0.31
C PRO A 128 14.95 -11.16 0.02
N THR A 129 14.55 -10.40 1.02
CA THR A 129 15.15 -9.11 1.37
C THR A 129 15.74 -9.07 2.77
N ILE A 130 15.24 -9.91 3.66
CA ILE A 130 15.67 -10.00 5.05
C ILE A 130 15.85 -11.46 5.47
N THR A 131 16.70 -11.69 6.46
CA THR A 131 16.83 -12.97 7.16
C THR A 131 16.32 -12.79 8.58
N ARG A 132 15.40 -13.64 9.04
CA ARG A 132 14.91 -13.67 10.42
C ARG A 132 15.65 -14.72 11.21
N TYR A 133 16.23 -14.31 12.33
CA TYR A 133 16.83 -15.17 13.33
C TYR A 133 15.85 -15.32 14.50
N GLU A 134 15.24 -16.49 14.65
CA GLU A 134 14.35 -16.81 15.77
C GLU A 134 15.19 -17.30 16.95
N VAL A 135 15.22 -16.52 18.00
CA VAL A 135 16.02 -16.73 19.20
C VAL A 135 15.12 -17.17 20.35
N SER A 136 15.44 -18.32 20.97
CA SER A 136 14.81 -18.76 22.22
C SER A 136 15.67 -18.36 23.40
N PRO A 137 15.28 -17.35 24.19
CA PRO A 137 16.04 -16.98 25.40
C PRO A 137 15.86 -18.02 26.49
N LYS A 138 16.88 -18.22 27.34
CA LYS A 138 16.75 -19.07 28.54
C LYS A 138 15.72 -18.52 29.53
N PRO A 139 15.04 -19.39 30.29
CA PRO A 139 14.10 -18.96 31.31
C PRO A 139 14.72 -17.93 32.28
N GLY A 140 13.94 -16.90 32.60
CA GLY A 140 14.40 -15.78 33.45
C GLY A 140 15.07 -14.62 32.68
N THR A 141 15.32 -14.76 31.40
CA THR A 141 15.84 -13.64 30.57
C THR A 141 14.73 -12.65 30.29
N LYS A 142 14.93 -11.37 30.64
CA LYS A 142 13.98 -10.30 30.32
C LYS A 142 14.07 -9.96 28.83
N VAL A 143 12.93 -10.00 28.14
CA VAL A 143 12.81 -9.69 26.70
C VAL A 143 13.37 -8.30 26.39
N SER A 144 13.09 -7.31 27.24
CA SER A 144 13.57 -5.93 27.08
C SER A 144 15.11 -5.82 27.01
N LYS A 145 15.86 -6.72 27.66
CA LYS A 145 17.32 -6.73 27.53
C LYS A 145 17.77 -7.01 26.10
N ILE A 146 17.07 -7.91 25.38
CA ILE A 146 17.40 -8.24 23.99
C ILE A 146 16.96 -7.12 23.06
N VAL A 147 15.77 -6.56 23.28
CA VAL A 147 15.24 -5.45 22.45
C VAL A 147 16.15 -4.22 22.53
N ASN A 148 16.67 -3.91 23.70
CA ASN A 148 17.57 -2.76 23.90
C ASN A 148 18.96 -2.93 23.24
N LEU A 149 19.32 -4.13 22.82
CA LEU A 149 20.57 -4.41 22.11
C LEU A 149 20.44 -4.30 20.59
N SER A 150 19.38 -3.66 20.07
CA SER A 150 19.17 -3.54 18.63
C SER A 150 20.37 -2.92 17.89
N ASP A 151 20.94 -1.84 18.44
CA ASP A 151 22.04 -1.14 17.83
C ASP A 151 23.36 -1.92 17.95
N ASP A 152 23.61 -2.56 19.08
CA ASP A 152 24.77 -3.42 19.30
C ASP A 152 24.76 -4.64 18.38
N LEU A 153 23.59 -5.25 18.20
CA LEU A 153 23.39 -6.34 17.25
C LEU A 153 23.57 -5.87 15.81
N ALA A 154 23.02 -4.70 15.45
CA ALA A 154 23.20 -4.14 14.12
C ALA A 154 24.69 -3.90 13.80
N LEU A 155 25.44 -3.35 14.76
CA LEU A 155 26.88 -3.13 14.65
C LEU A 155 27.63 -4.45 14.49
N SER A 156 27.38 -5.42 15.36
CA SER A 156 28.02 -6.75 15.34
C SER A 156 27.78 -7.51 14.03
N LEU A 157 26.58 -7.39 13.47
CA LEU A 157 26.18 -8.06 12.24
C LEU A 157 26.54 -7.27 10.97
N ALA A 158 27.16 -6.09 11.12
CA ALA A 158 27.45 -5.14 10.05
C ALA A 158 26.20 -4.79 9.22
N ALA A 159 25.03 -4.70 9.89
CA ALA A 159 23.77 -4.36 9.27
C ALA A 159 23.45 -2.87 9.43
N ARG A 160 22.78 -2.25 8.43
CA ARG A 160 22.41 -0.83 8.49
C ARG A 160 21.41 -0.55 9.60
N SER A 161 20.48 -1.47 9.81
CA SER A 161 19.48 -1.45 10.87
C SER A 161 18.94 -2.87 11.04
N ILE A 162 18.47 -3.19 12.22
CA ILE A 162 17.73 -4.44 12.46
C ILE A 162 16.37 -4.12 13.05
N ARG A 163 15.42 -5.06 12.92
CA ARG A 163 14.14 -5.00 13.62
C ARG A 163 14.03 -6.17 14.56
N ILE A 164 13.59 -5.90 15.79
CA ILE A 164 13.36 -6.96 16.78
C ILE A 164 11.86 -7.06 17.03
N GLU A 165 11.28 -8.23 16.76
CA GLU A 165 9.91 -8.58 17.05
C GLU A 165 9.87 -9.49 18.28
N ALA A 166 9.28 -9.01 19.37
CA ALA A 166 9.34 -9.71 20.64
C ALA A 166 8.03 -9.58 21.43
N PRO A 167 7.26 -10.67 21.54
CA PRO A 167 7.49 -12.00 20.96
C PRO A 167 7.07 -12.09 19.47
N VAL A 168 7.54 -13.13 18.79
CA VAL A 168 6.98 -13.48 17.46
C VAL A 168 5.55 -14.02 17.67
N PRO A 169 4.54 -13.52 16.93
CA PRO A 169 3.16 -13.97 17.09
C PRO A 169 3.02 -15.49 16.97
N GLY A 170 2.34 -16.11 17.95
CA GLY A 170 2.13 -17.55 18.01
C GLY A 170 3.34 -18.40 18.41
N LYS A 171 4.48 -17.78 18.77
CA LYS A 171 5.70 -18.47 19.19
C LYS A 171 6.30 -17.85 20.45
N SER A 172 6.96 -18.66 21.27
CA SER A 172 7.70 -18.20 22.47
C SER A 172 9.16 -17.87 22.13
N VAL A 173 9.39 -17.15 21.02
CA VAL A 173 10.71 -16.78 20.54
C VAL A 173 10.76 -15.28 20.20
N ILE A 174 11.97 -14.74 20.11
CA ILE A 174 12.24 -13.38 19.67
C ILE A 174 12.74 -13.44 18.22
N GLY A 175 12.13 -12.68 17.32
CA GLY A 175 12.56 -12.56 15.94
C GLY A 175 13.51 -11.37 15.76
N ILE A 176 14.73 -11.62 15.28
CA ILE A 176 15.69 -10.60 14.90
C ILE A 176 15.76 -10.58 13.38
N GLU A 177 15.24 -9.53 12.78
CA GLU A 177 15.21 -9.36 11.33
C GLU A 177 16.40 -8.52 10.87
N VAL A 178 17.22 -9.13 10.04
CA VAL A 178 18.45 -8.52 9.52
C VAL A 178 18.31 -8.37 7.99
N PRO A 179 18.49 -7.17 7.43
CA PRO A 179 18.52 -6.99 5.99
C PRO A 179 19.61 -7.84 5.34
N ASN A 180 19.28 -8.46 4.22
CA ASN A 180 20.23 -9.24 3.44
C ASN A 180 21.27 -8.33 2.79
N ASP A 181 22.54 -8.79 2.72
CA ASP A 181 23.61 -8.05 2.06
C ASP A 181 23.32 -7.87 0.56
N LYS A 182 22.64 -8.86 -0.03
CA LYS A 182 22.20 -8.86 -1.44
C LYS A 182 20.70 -9.15 -1.56
N PRO A 183 19.83 -8.14 -1.34
CA PRO A 183 18.39 -8.34 -1.44
C PRO A 183 17.99 -8.78 -2.84
N GLN A 184 17.07 -9.73 -2.93
CA GLN A 184 16.54 -10.24 -4.18
C GLN A 184 15.23 -9.55 -4.53
N VAL A 185 15.04 -9.31 -5.83
CA VAL A 185 13.79 -8.71 -6.33
C VAL A 185 12.69 -9.76 -6.33
N VAL A 186 11.59 -9.48 -5.66
CA VAL A 186 10.37 -10.28 -5.74
C VAL A 186 9.58 -9.85 -6.98
N GLY A 187 9.49 -10.71 -7.97
CA GLY A 187 8.78 -10.41 -9.22
C GLY A 187 7.27 -10.57 -9.05
N LEU A 188 6.49 -9.58 -9.51
CA LEU A 188 5.03 -9.66 -9.49
C LEU A 188 4.50 -10.92 -10.21
N LYS A 189 5.14 -11.31 -11.32
CA LYS A 189 4.76 -12.51 -12.06
C LYS A 189 4.67 -13.75 -11.18
N GLU A 190 5.66 -13.95 -10.32
CA GLU A 190 5.73 -15.09 -9.42
C GLU A 190 4.57 -15.09 -8.42
N VAL A 191 4.23 -13.90 -7.92
CA VAL A 191 3.15 -13.73 -6.93
C VAL A 191 1.78 -13.98 -7.57
N ILE A 192 1.49 -13.41 -8.74
CA ILE A 192 0.16 -13.54 -9.37
C ILE A 192 -0.04 -14.88 -10.09
N THR A 193 1.02 -15.66 -10.30
CA THR A 193 0.90 -17.03 -10.81
C THR A 193 0.87 -18.10 -9.72
N SER A 194 0.95 -17.68 -8.46
CA SER A 194 0.85 -18.61 -7.32
C SER A 194 -0.56 -19.17 -7.15
N GLU A 195 -0.65 -20.35 -6.55
CA GLU A 195 -1.93 -20.98 -6.25
C GLU A 195 -2.79 -20.12 -5.32
N GLU A 196 -2.18 -19.45 -4.37
CA GLU A 196 -2.84 -18.55 -3.41
C GLU A 196 -3.54 -17.38 -4.13
N PHE A 197 -2.93 -16.82 -5.17
CA PHE A 197 -3.53 -15.76 -5.97
C PHE A 197 -4.60 -16.29 -6.92
N LEU A 198 -4.31 -17.36 -7.64
CA LEU A 198 -5.22 -17.92 -8.66
C LEU A 198 -6.51 -18.44 -8.03
N ASN A 199 -6.39 -19.15 -6.90
CA ASN A 199 -7.53 -19.77 -6.20
C ASN A 199 -8.25 -18.80 -5.25
N ASN A 200 -7.78 -17.55 -5.09
CA ASN A 200 -8.47 -16.56 -4.24
C ASN A 200 -9.83 -16.20 -4.88
N PRO A 201 -10.95 -16.33 -4.16
CA PRO A 201 -12.29 -16.07 -4.71
C PRO A 201 -12.61 -14.59 -4.94
N SER A 202 -11.85 -13.68 -4.30
CA SER A 202 -12.11 -12.24 -4.42
C SER A 202 -11.66 -11.68 -5.76
N SER A 203 -12.54 -10.91 -6.42
CA SER A 203 -12.21 -10.11 -7.60
C SER A 203 -11.26 -8.95 -7.28
N LEU A 204 -11.15 -8.58 -6.01
CA LEU A 204 -10.26 -7.52 -5.51
C LEU A 204 -8.99 -8.08 -4.83
N ALA A 205 -8.63 -9.34 -5.12
CA ALA A 205 -7.38 -9.92 -4.64
C ALA A 205 -6.16 -9.25 -5.30
N VAL A 206 -5.18 -8.87 -4.48
CA VAL A 206 -3.92 -8.23 -4.90
C VAL A 206 -2.73 -8.98 -4.35
N GLY A 207 -1.69 -9.10 -5.17
CA GLY A 207 -0.41 -9.69 -4.76
C GLY A 207 0.49 -8.60 -4.19
N LEU A 208 0.79 -8.65 -2.90
CA LEU A 208 1.61 -7.63 -2.23
C LEU A 208 3.10 -7.97 -2.27
N GLY A 209 3.45 -9.24 -2.41
CA GLY A 209 4.85 -9.69 -2.41
C GLY A 209 5.00 -11.09 -1.83
N LYS A 210 6.03 -11.29 -1.02
CA LYS A 210 6.29 -12.55 -0.32
C LYS A 210 6.60 -12.30 1.15
N GLU A 211 6.15 -13.22 1.98
CA GLU A 211 6.56 -13.31 3.38
C GLU A 211 8.05 -13.69 3.47
N ILE A 212 8.62 -13.58 4.67
CA ILE A 212 10.00 -14.04 4.95
C ILE A 212 10.15 -15.53 4.64
N SER A 213 9.09 -16.32 4.86
CA SER A 213 9.03 -17.74 4.52
C SER A 213 9.17 -18.04 3.02
N GLY A 214 9.06 -17.01 2.18
CA GLY A 214 9.02 -17.11 0.72
C GLY A 214 7.61 -17.38 0.15
N LYS A 215 6.58 -17.53 0.99
CA LYS A 215 5.19 -17.69 0.54
C LYS A 215 4.67 -16.38 -0.07
N PRO A 216 3.87 -16.46 -1.14
CA PRO A 216 3.19 -15.30 -1.68
C PRO A 216 2.23 -14.68 -0.65
N LEU A 217 2.29 -13.36 -0.52
CA LEU A 217 1.37 -12.60 0.32
C LEU A 217 0.29 -11.98 -0.56
N ILE A 218 -0.93 -12.49 -0.38
CA ILE A 218 -2.11 -12.04 -1.12
C ILE A 218 -3.05 -11.35 -0.15
N ALA A 219 -3.47 -10.14 -0.50
CA ALA A 219 -4.45 -9.39 0.25
C ALA A 219 -5.75 -9.24 -0.55
N ASP A 220 -6.84 -8.97 0.16
CA ASP A 220 -8.15 -8.72 -0.42
C ASP A 220 -8.58 -7.29 -0.11
N LEU A 221 -8.61 -6.43 -1.12
CA LEU A 221 -9.03 -5.03 -0.97
C LEU A 221 -10.48 -4.89 -0.50
N ALA A 222 -11.35 -5.88 -0.76
CA ALA A 222 -12.71 -5.85 -0.26
C ALA A 222 -12.78 -5.86 1.28
N LYS A 223 -11.77 -6.46 1.93
CA LYS A 223 -11.61 -6.50 3.39
C LYS A 223 -10.84 -5.30 3.95
N MET A 224 -10.29 -4.46 3.07
CA MET A 224 -9.55 -3.25 3.39
C MET A 224 -10.21 -2.05 2.68
N PRO A 225 -11.38 -1.58 3.15
CA PRO A 225 -12.17 -0.55 2.45
C PRO A 225 -11.40 0.77 2.27
N HIS A 226 -10.41 1.02 3.12
CA HIS A 226 -9.50 2.16 3.05
C HIS A 226 -8.07 1.66 3.25
N LEU A 227 -7.22 1.90 2.26
CA LEU A 227 -5.80 1.54 2.30
C LEU A 227 -4.95 2.79 2.17
N LEU A 228 -4.15 3.09 3.18
CA LEU A 228 -3.13 4.12 3.13
C LEU A 228 -1.77 3.50 2.81
N VAL A 229 -1.16 3.94 1.71
CA VAL A 229 0.22 3.55 1.34
C VAL A 229 1.12 4.75 1.53
N ALA A 230 2.02 4.69 2.50
CA ALA A 230 2.94 5.77 2.82
C ALA A 230 4.40 5.29 2.78
N GLY A 231 5.33 6.22 2.58
CA GLY A 231 6.75 5.94 2.57
C GLY A 231 7.57 7.13 2.10
N ALA A 232 8.85 7.17 2.46
CA ALA A 232 9.80 8.17 2.00
C ALA A 232 10.03 8.07 0.48
N THR A 233 10.63 9.10 -0.09
CA THR A 233 11.01 9.09 -1.52
C THR A 233 11.94 7.89 -1.79
N GLY A 234 11.61 7.10 -2.82
CA GLY A 234 12.38 5.90 -3.17
C GLY A 234 12.03 4.63 -2.37
N SER A 235 11.10 4.69 -1.40
CA SER A 235 10.69 3.51 -0.61
C SER A 235 9.85 2.48 -1.39
N GLY A 236 9.38 2.83 -2.59
CA GLY A 236 8.59 1.93 -3.43
C GLY A 236 7.07 2.16 -3.37
N LYS A 237 6.60 3.29 -2.82
CA LYS A 237 5.16 3.63 -2.78
C LYS A 237 4.47 3.50 -4.14
N SER A 238 5.02 4.13 -5.18
CA SER A 238 4.49 4.06 -6.55
C SER A 238 4.55 2.64 -7.12
N VAL A 239 5.60 1.89 -6.80
CA VAL A 239 5.71 0.48 -7.18
C VAL A 239 4.59 -0.34 -6.54
N CYS A 240 4.27 -0.08 -5.26
CA CYS A 240 3.16 -0.73 -4.56
C CYS A 240 1.82 -0.44 -5.24
N ILE A 241 1.52 0.83 -5.53
CA ILE A 241 0.29 1.23 -6.20
C ILE A 241 0.18 0.55 -7.58
N ASN A 242 1.26 0.56 -8.37
CA ASN A 242 1.30 -0.12 -9.65
C ASN A 242 1.14 -1.64 -9.52
N THR A 243 1.68 -2.24 -8.47
CA THR A 243 1.51 -3.66 -8.15
C THR A 243 0.04 -3.99 -7.86
N ILE A 244 -0.64 -3.13 -7.08
CA ILE A 244 -2.07 -3.27 -6.79
C ILE A 244 -2.90 -3.18 -8.08
N ILE A 245 -2.73 -2.11 -8.86
CA ILE A 245 -3.47 -1.93 -10.11
C ILE A 245 -3.22 -3.11 -11.06
N THR A 246 -1.95 -3.48 -11.27
CA THR A 246 -1.60 -4.58 -12.16
C THR A 246 -2.19 -5.91 -11.68
N SER A 247 -2.18 -6.19 -10.38
CA SER A 247 -2.81 -7.39 -9.81
C SER A 247 -4.30 -7.45 -10.18
N LEU A 248 -5.03 -6.34 -10.05
CA LEU A 248 -6.45 -6.25 -10.42
C LEU A 248 -6.67 -6.50 -11.91
N LEU A 249 -5.81 -5.95 -12.79
CA LEU A 249 -5.91 -6.16 -14.24
C LEU A 249 -5.70 -7.63 -14.64
N TYR A 250 -4.88 -8.37 -13.90
CA TYR A 250 -4.70 -9.80 -14.12
C TYR A 250 -5.79 -10.65 -13.46
N LYS A 251 -6.36 -10.17 -12.33
CA LYS A 251 -7.38 -10.92 -11.58
C LYS A 251 -8.75 -10.82 -12.23
N SER A 252 -9.19 -9.62 -12.57
CA SER A 252 -10.59 -9.33 -12.88
C SER A 252 -10.77 -8.70 -14.26
N SER A 253 -11.97 -8.87 -14.82
CA SER A 253 -12.38 -8.20 -16.05
C SER A 253 -12.87 -6.78 -15.79
N PRO A 254 -12.99 -5.92 -16.84
CA PRO A 254 -13.57 -4.59 -16.69
C PRO A 254 -15.04 -4.58 -16.27
N GLU A 255 -15.75 -5.70 -16.39
CA GLU A 255 -17.14 -5.85 -15.93
C GLU A 255 -17.20 -6.07 -14.42
N GLU A 256 -16.21 -6.79 -13.88
CA GLU A 256 -16.12 -7.12 -12.45
C GLU A 256 -15.53 -5.97 -11.63
N VAL A 257 -14.51 -5.28 -12.18
CA VAL A 257 -13.77 -4.23 -11.46
C VAL A 257 -13.61 -2.99 -12.34
N LYS A 258 -14.02 -1.86 -11.80
CA LYS A 258 -13.79 -0.54 -12.39
C LYS A 258 -12.85 0.29 -11.52
N LEU A 259 -12.05 1.11 -12.18
CA LEU A 259 -11.04 1.95 -11.55
C LEU A 259 -11.32 3.43 -11.81
N LEU A 260 -11.22 4.25 -10.78
CA LEU A 260 -11.17 5.69 -10.87
C LEU A 260 -9.79 6.12 -10.34
N LEU A 261 -8.94 6.65 -11.21
CA LEU A 261 -7.57 7.02 -10.88
C LEU A 261 -7.43 8.54 -10.83
N ILE A 262 -6.83 9.05 -9.74
CA ILE A 262 -6.56 10.48 -9.54
C ILE A 262 -5.05 10.64 -9.34
N ASP A 263 -4.39 11.41 -10.23
CA ASP A 263 -2.95 11.68 -10.19
C ASP A 263 -2.69 13.19 -10.35
N PRO A 264 -2.77 13.97 -9.27
CA PRO A 264 -2.60 15.42 -9.35
C PRO A 264 -1.17 15.85 -9.73
N LYS A 265 -0.20 14.96 -9.67
CA LYS A 265 1.20 15.21 -10.05
C LYS A 265 1.50 14.87 -11.51
N VAL A 266 0.61 14.15 -12.19
CA VAL A 266 0.75 13.69 -13.60
C VAL A 266 2.04 12.90 -13.86
N VAL A 267 2.47 12.10 -12.90
CA VAL A 267 3.77 11.41 -12.95
C VAL A 267 3.63 9.90 -13.01
N GLU A 268 2.69 9.33 -12.24
CA GLU A 268 2.71 7.90 -11.92
C GLU A 268 1.64 7.09 -12.66
N LEU A 269 0.44 7.66 -12.92
CA LEU A 269 -0.71 6.89 -13.40
C LEU A 269 -1.13 7.20 -14.84
N ALA A 270 -0.54 8.20 -15.50
CA ALA A 270 -0.92 8.63 -16.84
C ALA A 270 -0.87 7.50 -17.90
N HIS A 271 0.03 6.52 -17.71
CA HIS A 271 0.18 5.38 -18.63
C HIS A 271 -0.95 4.35 -18.56
N TYR A 272 -1.84 4.46 -17.56
CA TYR A 272 -3.06 3.65 -17.49
C TYR A 272 -4.21 4.20 -18.34
N ASN A 273 -4.08 5.40 -18.92
CA ASN A 273 -5.11 5.93 -19.80
C ASN A 273 -5.39 4.96 -20.96
N GLY A 274 -6.67 4.75 -21.24
CA GLY A 274 -7.13 3.86 -22.30
C GLY A 274 -7.35 2.40 -21.91
N ILE A 275 -7.03 1.98 -20.68
CA ILE A 275 -7.41 0.63 -20.24
C ILE A 275 -8.93 0.54 -20.01
N PRO A 276 -9.58 -0.59 -20.35
CA PRO A 276 -11.05 -0.72 -20.31
C PRO A 276 -11.62 -0.75 -18.87
N HIS A 277 -10.77 -0.89 -17.86
CA HIS A 277 -11.18 -0.83 -16.45
C HIS A 277 -11.44 0.58 -15.97
N LEU A 278 -10.94 1.63 -16.64
CA LEU A 278 -11.14 3.00 -16.20
C LEU A 278 -12.59 3.45 -16.39
N LEU A 279 -13.15 4.11 -15.37
CA LEU A 279 -14.43 4.82 -15.45
C LEU A 279 -14.31 6.14 -16.23
N SER A 280 -13.16 6.79 -16.12
CA SER A 280 -12.80 8.02 -16.81
C SER A 280 -11.30 8.02 -17.08
N PRO A 281 -10.79 8.87 -17.99
CA PRO A 281 -9.35 9.14 -18.05
C PRO A 281 -8.81 9.51 -16.66
N VAL A 282 -7.52 9.26 -16.43
CA VAL A 282 -6.85 9.60 -15.17
C VAL A 282 -7.07 11.08 -14.87
N VAL A 283 -7.64 11.37 -13.70
CA VAL A 283 -7.99 12.72 -13.28
C VAL A 283 -6.75 13.42 -12.74
N THR A 284 -6.35 14.52 -13.36
CA THR A 284 -5.13 15.28 -13.01
C THR A 284 -5.44 16.66 -12.45
N ASP A 285 -6.59 17.24 -12.77
CA ASP A 285 -7.02 18.54 -12.30
C ASP A 285 -7.66 18.47 -10.90
N PRO A 286 -7.27 19.34 -9.94
CA PRO A 286 -7.79 19.29 -8.56
C PRO A 286 -9.31 19.50 -8.45
N LYS A 287 -9.91 20.35 -9.30
CA LYS A 287 -11.36 20.58 -9.29
C LYS A 287 -12.10 19.34 -9.80
N LYS A 288 -11.59 18.73 -10.87
CA LYS A 288 -12.12 17.46 -11.41
C LYS A 288 -11.95 16.32 -10.39
N ALA A 289 -10.85 16.32 -9.62
CA ALA A 289 -10.63 15.34 -8.56
C ALA A 289 -11.69 15.45 -7.46
N SER A 290 -12.04 16.66 -7.01
CA SER A 290 -13.12 16.87 -6.05
C SER A 290 -14.47 16.35 -6.58
N ASN A 291 -14.78 16.64 -7.85
CA ASN A 291 -16.00 16.14 -8.48
C ASN A 291 -16.01 14.61 -8.59
N ALA A 292 -14.90 13.99 -8.94
CA ALA A 292 -14.75 12.54 -9.02
C ALA A 292 -14.94 11.86 -7.66
N LEU A 293 -14.43 12.45 -6.58
CA LEU A 293 -14.66 11.97 -5.21
C LEU A 293 -16.11 12.11 -4.78
N ASN A 294 -16.75 13.24 -5.08
CA ASN A 294 -18.18 13.44 -4.82
C ASN A 294 -19.06 12.42 -5.57
N TRP A 295 -18.70 12.13 -6.83
CA TRP A 295 -19.36 11.09 -7.59
C TRP A 295 -19.19 9.71 -6.92
N ALA A 296 -17.98 9.37 -6.46
CA ALA A 296 -17.72 8.11 -5.77
C ALA A 296 -18.54 7.97 -4.48
N VAL A 297 -18.66 9.04 -3.69
CA VAL A 297 -19.52 9.07 -2.49
C VAL A 297 -20.99 8.83 -2.85
N ASN A 298 -21.49 9.49 -3.90
CA ASN A 298 -22.88 9.31 -4.35
C ASN A 298 -23.12 7.88 -4.85
N GLU A 299 -22.16 7.31 -5.58
CA GLU A 299 -22.24 5.92 -6.06
C GLU A 299 -22.21 4.93 -4.89
N MET A 300 -21.36 5.16 -3.88
CA MET A 300 -21.35 4.38 -2.65
C MET A 300 -22.70 4.43 -1.94
N ASN A 301 -23.28 5.63 -1.76
CA ASN A 301 -24.59 5.79 -1.10
C ASN A 301 -25.75 5.13 -1.87
N LYS A 302 -25.64 5.02 -3.21
CA LYS A 302 -26.65 4.30 -4.01
C LYS A 302 -26.58 2.79 -3.83
N ARG A 303 -25.42 2.27 -3.46
CA ARG A 303 -25.19 0.83 -3.27
C ARG A 303 -25.52 0.36 -1.85
N TYR A 304 -25.56 1.28 -0.87
CA TYR A 304 -26.05 1.03 0.48
C TYR A 304 -27.59 1.16 0.55
#